data_914e2ccb6a9ed4d24220c7e3817efdd1
#
_entry.id   914e2ccb6a9ed4d24220c7e3817efdd1
#
_cell.length_a   1.000
_cell.length_b   1.000
_cell.length_c   1.000
_cell.angle_alpha   90.00
_cell.angle_beta   90.00
_cell.angle_gamma   90.00
#
_symmetry.space_group_name_H-M   'P 1'
#
loop_
_entity.id
_entity.type
_entity.pdbx_description
1 polymer ?
#
loop_
_entity_poly.entity_id
_entity_poly.type
_entity_poly.pdbx_seq_one_letter_code
_entity_poly.pdbx_strand_id
1 'polypeptide(L)'
;VASLIFFGVVTTSAFAEVPAAPININPNDHATLANYYEGLVKEISEKLEGYQQELNEYEDHPYYYGRQGQDLKSHLQANIREYQKELAEDLQEAELHRKIADGNQDRQFNKAEAEIGKAVIR
;
A
#
# COMPACT_ATOMS: atom_id res chain seq x y z
N VAL A 1 -4.44 53.83 14.76
CA VAL A 1 -5.36 52.73 14.39
C VAL A 1 -4.49 51.60 13.84
N ALA A 2 -4.10 50.66 14.72
CA ALA A 2 -3.30 49.52 14.34
C ALA A 2 -4.23 48.39 13.87
N SER A 3 -4.19 48.10 12.57
CA SER A 3 -4.90 46.95 11.98
C SER A 3 -3.98 45.74 12.04
N LEU A 4 -4.27 44.83 12.96
CA LEU A 4 -3.62 43.53 13.08
C LEU A 4 -4.28 42.57 12.08
N ILE A 5 -3.57 42.33 10.96
CA ILE A 5 -3.95 41.26 10.02
C ILE A 5 -3.41 39.95 10.57
N PHE A 6 -4.33 39.13 11.08
CA PHE A 6 -4.04 37.77 11.48
C PHE A 6 -3.95 36.89 10.24
N PHE A 7 -2.74 36.57 9.82
CA PHE A 7 -2.52 35.54 8.80
C PHE A 7 -2.70 34.17 9.47
N GLY A 8 -3.87 33.60 9.29
CA GLY A 8 -4.15 32.23 9.68
C GLY A 8 -3.37 31.27 8.78
N VAL A 9 -2.34 30.64 9.30
CA VAL A 9 -1.67 29.52 8.68
C VAL A 9 -2.63 28.34 8.72
N VAL A 10 -3.32 28.08 7.63
CA VAL A 10 -4.06 26.83 7.45
C VAL A 10 -3.01 25.74 7.17
N THR A 11 -2.59 25.05 8.23
CA THR A 11 -1.86 23.80 8.09
C THR A 11 -2.85 22.77 7.56
N THR A 12 -2.92 22.61 6.26
CA THR A 12 -3.53 21.43 5.66
C THR A 12 -2.65 20.24 6.04
N SER A 13 -3.03 19.56 7.12
CA SER A 13 -2.55 18.21 7.38
C SER A 13 -2.97 17.38 6.18
N ALA A 14 -2.03 17.07 5.30
CA ALA A 14 -2.22 16.02 4.33
C ALA A 14 -2.35 14.72 5.14
N PHE A 15 -3.58 14.39 5.52
CA PHE A 15 -3.89 13.03 5.93
C PHE A 15 -3.56 12.18 4.70
N ALA A 16 -2.54 11.34 4.81
CA ALA A 16 -2.36 10.25 3.90
C ALA A 16 -3.71 9.52 3.88
N GLU A 17 -4.40 9.56 2.77
CA GLU A 17 -5.63 8.81 2.57
C GLU A 17 -5.24 7.35 2.78
N VAL A 18 -5.66 6.79 3.91
CA VAL A 18 -5.60 5.34 4.11
C VAL A 18 -6.42 4.75 2.98
N PRO A 19 -5.85 3.89 2.13
CA PRO A 19 -6.61 3.29 1.03
C PRO A 19 -7.89 2.71 1.59
N ALA A 20 -9.02 3.20 1.11
CA ALA A 20 -10.32 2.77 1.59
C ALA A 20 -10.42 1.26 1.37
N ALA A 21 -10.68 0.51 2.44
CA ALA A 21 -10.92 -0.93 2.34
C ALA A 21 -12.00 -1.17 1.28
N PRO A 22 -11.82 -2.17 0.38
CA PRO A 22 -12.77 -2.41 -0.68
C PRO A 22 -14.15 -2.70 -0.10
N ILE A 23 -15.17 -2.04 -0.62
CA ILE A 23 -16.55 -2.03 -0.12
C ILE A 23 -17.17 -3.44 -0.09
N ASN A 24 -16.62 -4.37 -0.88
CA ASN A 24 -17.16 -5.72 -1.07
C ASN A 24 -16.52 -6.79 -0.16
N ILE A 25 -15.55 -6.45 0.67
CA ILE A 25 -14.89 -7.40 1.57
C ILE A 25 -15.31 -7.11 3.01
N ASN A 26 -15.70 -8.17 3.74
CA ASN A 26 -15.99 -8.07 5.16
C ASN A 26 -14.75 -7.55 5.90
N PRO A 27 -14.83 -6.44 6.66
CA PRO A 27 -13.69 -5.89 7.41
C PRO A 27 -13.07 -6.84 8.43
N ASN A 28 -13.80 -7.87 8.85
CA ASN A 28 -13.34 -8.90 9.78
C ASN A 28 -12.73 -10.11 9.08
N ASP A 29 -12.84 -10.20 7.76
CA ASP A 29 -12.22 -11.26 6.96
C ASP A 29 -10.79 -10.86 6.58
N HIS A 30 -9.89 -10.98 7.54
CA HIS A 30 -8.50 -10.57 7.39
C HIS A 30 -7.72 -11.40 6.36
N ALA A 31 -8.08 -12.67 6.16
CA ALA A 31 -7.46 -13.50 5.12
C ALA A 31 -7.78 -12.99 3.72
N THR A 32 -9.03 -12.63 3.46
CA THR A 32 -9.45 -12.05 2.17
C THR A 32 -8.86 -10.65 1.97
N LEU A 33 -8.79 -9.82 3.01
CA LEU A 33 -8.13 -8.51 2.96
C LEU A 33 -6.65 -8.64 2.66
N ALA A 34 -5.94 -9.59 3.28
CA ALA A 34 -4.55 -9.86 2.97
C ALA A 34 -4.35 -10.24 1.51
N ASN A 35 -5.16 -11.14 0.97
CA ASN A 35 -5.11 -11.53 -0.45
C ASN A 35 -5.37 -10.34 -1.38
N TYR A 36 -6.31 -9.47 -1.02
CA TYR A 36 -6.59 -8.25 -1.78
C TYR A 36 -5.38 -7.32 -1.86
N TYR A 37 -4.77 -7.01 -0.73
CA TYR A 37 -3.58 -6.15 -0.70
C TYR A 37 -2.36 -6.81 -1.35
N GLU A 38 -2.18 -8.12 -1.22
CA GLU A 38 -1.15 -8.87 -1.95
C GLU A 38 -1.34 -8.77 -3.47
N GLY A 39 -2.59 -8.79 -3.94
CA GLY A 39 -2.94 -8.55 -5.35
C GLY A 39 -2.57 -7.15 -5.80
N LEU A 40 -2.87 -6.12 -5.01
CA LEU A 40 -2.47 -4.73 -5.28
C LEU A 40 -0.95 -4.58 -5.31
N VAL A 41 -0.23 -5.19 -4.38
CA VAL A 41 1.24 -5.20 -4.34
C VAL A 41 1.82 -5.74 -5.64
N LYS A 42 1.27 -6.84 -6.15
CA LYS A 42 1.70 -7.42 -7.42
C LYS A 42 1.46 -6.46 -8.59
N GLU A 43 0.27 -5.89 -8.68
CA GLU A 43 -0.10 -4.95 -9.74
C GLU A 43 0.78 -3.70 -9.73
N ILE A 44 1.01 -3.11 -8.56
CA ILE A 44 1.86 -1.93 -8.40
C ILE A 44 3.32 -2.26 -8.72
N SER A 45 3.81 -3.43 -8.31
CA SER A 45 5.17 -3.88 -8.62
C SER A 45 5.40 -3.99 -10.12
N GLU A 46 4.43 -4.52 -10.87
CA GLU A 46 4.49 -4.62 -12.33
C GLU A 46 4.50 -3.23 -13.00
N LYS A 47 3.67 -2.30 -12.52
CA LYS A 47 3.67 -0.92 -13.00
C LYS A 47 5.00 -0.22 -12.71
N LEU A 48 5.53 -0.41 -11.52
CA LEU A 48 6.79 0.19 -11.08
C LEU A 48 7.96 -0.29 -11.93
N GLU A 49 8.00 -1.58 -12.24
CA GLU A 49 8.98 -2.15 -13.14
C GLU A 49 8.89 -1.54 -14.55
N GLY A 50 7.68 -1.37 -15.06
CA GLY A 50 7.44 -0.73 -16.36
C GLY A 50 7.97 0.71 -16.40
N TYR A 51 7.67 1.52 -15.41
CA TYR A 51 8.19 2.89 -15.32
C TYR A 51 9.71 2.94 -15.14
N GLN A 52 10.28 2.01 -14.40
CA GLN A 52 11.73 1.93 -14.22
C GLN A 52 12.43 1.56 -15.54
N GLN A 53 11.86 0.64 -16.31
CA GLN A 53 12.37 0.30 -17.65
C GLN A 53 12.32 1.50 -18.59
N GLU A 54 11.20 2.22 -18.61
CA GLU A 54 11.04 3.41 -19.45
C GLU A 54 12.03 4.52 -19.06
N LEU A 55 12.27 4.72 -17.77
CA LEU A 55 13.28 5.67 -17.28
C LEU A 55 14.69 5.26 -17.71
N ASN A 56 15.03 3.99 -17.59
CA ASN A 56 16.34 3.47 -18.01
C ASN A 56 16.54 3.65 -19.53
N GLU A 57 15.50 3.36 -20.33
CA GLU A 57 15.55 3.57 -21.78
C GLU A 57 15.77 5.05 -22.14
N TYR A 58 15.11 5.96 -21.42
CA TYR A 58 15.37 7.40 -21.57
C TYR A 58 16.81 7.77 -21.22
N GLU A 59 17.33 7.25 -20.13
CA GLU A 59 18.70 7.55 -19.66
C GLU A 59 19.78 7.01 -20.62
N ASP A 60 19.52 5.84 -21.24
CA ASP A 60 20.40 5.24 -22.23
C ASP A 60 20.38 5.99 -23.59
N HIS A 61 19.20 6.51 -23.94
CA HIS A 61 18.97 7.15 -25.25
C HIS A 61 18.26 8.49 -25.16
N PRO A 62 18.76 9.47 -24.40
CA PRO A 62 18.07 10.73 -24.13
C PRO A 62 17.79 11.56 -25.40
N TYR A 63 18.59 11.40 -26.44
CA TYR A 63 18.45 12.14 -27.71
C TYR A 63 17.25 11.69 -28.56
N TYR A 64 16.67 10.53 -28.30
CA TYR A 64 15.46 10.06 -28.98
C TYR A 64 14.21 10.88 -28.61
N TYR A 65 14.20 11.48 -27.44
CA TYR A 65 13.03 12.17 -26.86
C TYR A 65 13.01 13.69 -27.08
N GLY A 66 14.10 14.28 -27.60
CA GLY A 66 14.19 15.70 -27.92
C GLY A 66 13.96 16.60 -26.70
N ARG A 67 13.30 17.76 -26.93
CA ARG A 67 13.02 18.73 -25.86
C ARG A 67 12.05 18.25 -24.80
N GLN A 68 11.16 17.30 -25.13
CA GLN A 68 10.18 16.73 -24.22
C GLN A 68 10.79 15.72 -23.25
N GLY A 69 12.04 15.31 -23.46
CA GLY A 69 12.69 14.29 -22.63
C GLY A 69 12.83 14.67 -21.17
N GLN A 70 13.07 15.95 -20.86
CA GLN A 70 13.16 16.43 -19.48
C GLN A 70 11.83 16.32 -18.74
N ASP A 71 10.74 16.66 -19.40
CA ASP A 71 9.39 16.53 -18.85
C ASP A 71 9.03 15.05 -18.64
N LEU A 72 9.34 14.20 -19.62
CA LEU A 72 9.15 12.75 -19.50
C LEU A 72 9.91 12.18 -18.30
N LYS A 73 11.19 12.52 -18.15
CA LYS A 73 11.99 12.08 -17.00
C LYS A 73 11.38 12.51 -15.67
N SER A 74 10.94 13.76 -15.57
CA SER A 74 10.33 14.30 -14.36
C SER A 74 9.04 13.57 -14.02
N HIS A 75 8.19 13.29 -15.00
CA HIS A 75 6.95 12.52 -14.82
C HIS A 75 7.22 11.07 -14.40
N LEU A 76 8.17 10.40 -15.05
CA LEU A 76 8.54 9.02 -14.69
C LEU A 76 9.09 8.94 -13.26
N GLN A 77 9.96 9.85 -12.87
CA GLN A 77 10.49 9.90 -11.52
C GLN A 77 9.42 10.20 -10.47
N ALA A 78 8.47 11.09 -10.78
CA ALA A 78 7.35 11.38 -9.89
C ALA A 78 6.42 10.17 -9.72
N ASN A 79 6.09 9.49 -10.82
CA ASN A 79 5.27 8.27 -10.79
C ASN A 79 5.97 7.14 -10.02
N ILE A 80 7.27 6.94 -10.23
CA ILE A 80 8.05 5.93 -9.49
C ILE A 80 8.00 6.20 -7.99
N ARG A 81 8.20 7.44 -7.55
CA ARG A 81 8.12 7.78 -6.12
C ARG A 81 6.74 7.52 -5.53
N GLU A 82 5.68 7.89 -6.26
CA GLU A 82 4.30 7.69 -5.80
C GLU A 82 3.95 6.21 -5.69
N TYR A 83 4.27 5.42 -6.72
CA TYR A 83 4.03 3.98 -6.68
C TYR A 83 4.91 3.24 -5.66
N GLN A 84 6.13 3.70 -5.40
CA GLN A 84 6.95 3.14 -4.31
C GLN A 84 6.32 3.37 -2.94
N LYS A 85 5.72 4.54 -2.72
CA LYS A 85 5.00 4.87 -1.50
C LYS A 85 3.76 3.98 -1.35
N GLU A 86 2.94 3.90 -2.39
CA GLU A 86 1.74 3.06 -2.43
C GLU A 86 2.07 1.58 -2.20
N LEU A 87 3.15 1.09 -2.84
CA LEU A 87 3.65 -0.27 -2.63
C LEU A 87 4.00 -0.55 -1.17
N ALA A 88 4.69 0.38 -0.51
CA ALA A 88 5.04 0.24 0.90
C ALA A 88 3.81 0.21 1.80
N GLU A 89 2.81 1.05 1.53
CA GLU A 89 1.54 1.08 2.26
C GLU A 89 0.76 -0.23 2.09
N ASP A 90 0.62 -0.71 0.86
CA ASP A 90 -0.11 -1.96 0.57
C ASP A 90 0.61 -3.20 1.13
N LEU A 91 1.94 -3.23 1.11
CA LEU A 91 2.72 -4.29 1.77
C LEU A 91 2.47 -4.31 3.27
N GLN A 92 2.43 -3.15 3.91
CA GLN A 92 2.16 -3.03 5.34
C GLN A 92 0.75 -3.52 5.69
N GLU A 93 -0.26 -3.16 4.91
CA GLU A 93 -1.63 -3.62 5.08
C GLU A 93 -1.75 -5.14 4.85
N ALA A 94 -1.12 -5.66 3.80
CA ALA A 94 -1.10 -7.09 3.50
C ALA A 94 -0.48 -7.90 4.66
N GLU A 95 0.65 -7.45 5.17
CA GLU A 95 1.33 -8.09 6.30
C GLU A 95 0.50 -8.04 7.58
N LEU A 96 -0.11 -6.89 7.88
CA LEU A 96 -0.97 -6.70 9.05
C LEU A 96 -2.14 -7.68 9.02
N HIS A 97 -2.88 -7.72 7.91
CA HIS A 97 -4.04 -8.60 7.78
C HIS A 97 -3.65 -10.08 7.77
N ARG A 98 -2.51 -10.43 7.18
CA ARG A 98 -1.98 -11.81 7.22
C ARG A 98 -1.66 -12.24 8.64
N LYS A 99 -0.99 -11.43 9.43
CA LYS A 99 -0.69 -11.70 10.84
C LYS A 99 -1.96 -11.87 11.68
N ILE A 100 -2.97 -11.04 11.47
CA ILE A 100 -4.26 -11.17 12.19
C ILE A 100 -4.97 -12.46 11.79
N ALA A 101 -5.02 -12.80 10.51
CA ALA A 101 -5.64 -14.02 10.01
C ALA A 101 -4.97 -15.27 10.59
N ASP A 102 -3.64 -15.32 10.57
CA ASP A 102 -2.86 -16.44 11.11
C ASP A 102 -3.05 -16.54 12.63
N GLY A 103 -3.01 -15.44 13.36
CA GLY A 103 -3.28 -15.42 14.81
C GLY A 103 -4.68 -15.89 15.18
N ASN A 104 -5.69 -15.58 14.38
CA ASN A 104 -7.06 -16.06 14.59
C ASN A 104 -7.17 -17.57 14.33
N GLN A 105 -6.49 -18.06 13.30
CA GLN A 105 -6.46 -19.49 12.98
C GLN A 105 -5.77 -20.29 14.09
N ASP A 106 -4.66 -19.83 14.62
CA ASP A 106 -3.95 -20.45 15.74
C ASP A 106 -4.81 -20.50 17.01
N ARG A 107 -5.56 -19.43 17.30
CA ARG A 107 -6.48 -19.41 18.46
C ARG A 107 -7.59 -20.45 18.31
N GLN A 108 -8.17 -20.60 17.12
CA GLN A 108 -9.20 -21.59 16.85
C GLN A 108 -8.67 -23.01 16.99
N PHE A 109 -7.46 -23.26 16.48
CA PHE A 109 -6.78 -24.55 16.60
C PHE A 109 -6.52 -24.91 18.06
N ASN A 110 -5.92 -24.02 18.83
CA ASN A 110 -5.63 -24.21 20.25
C ASN A 110 -6.90 -24.43 21.08
N LYS A 111 -8.00 -23.74 20.75
CA LYS A 111 -9.29 -23.93 21.39
C LYS A 111 -9.87 -25.31 21.10
N ALA A 112 -9.84 -25.76 19.84
CA ALA A 112 -10.30 -27.07 19.43
C ALA A 112 -9.49 -28.20 20.09
N GLU A 113 -8.15 -28.04 20.16
CA GLU A 113 -7.25 -28.98 20.83
C GLU A 113 -7.54 -29.06 22.35
N ALA A 114 -7.80 -27.94 23.00
CA ALA A 114 -8.18 -27.91 24.42
C ALA A 114 -9.53 -28.59 24.69
N GLU A 115 -10.51 -28.46 23.80
CA GLU A 115 -11.81 -29.11 23.89
C GLU A 115 -11.69 -30.64 23.71
N ILE A 116 -10.87 -31.10 22.75
CA ILE A 116 -10.57 -32.51 22.53
C ILE A 116 -9.86 -33.10 23.76
N GLY A 117 -8.87 -32.40 24.32
CA GLY A 117 -8.17 -32.78 25.54
C GLY A 117 -9.11 -32.97 26.74
N LYS A 118 -10.10 -32.11 26.92
CA LYS A 118 -11.15 -32.23 27.94
C LYS A 118 -12.07 -33.43 27.73
N ALA A 119 -12.40 -33.77 26.48
CA ALA A 119 -13.24 -34.93 26.15
C ALA A 119 -12.53 -36.24 26.40
N VAL A 120 -11.21 -36.33 26.29
CA VAL A 120 -10.40 -37.53 26.47
C VAL A 120 -10.16 -37.86 27.96
N ILE A 121 -10.21 -36.87 28.85
CA ILE A 121 -9.93 -37.01 30.29
C ILE A 121 -11.19 -37.52 31.08
N ARG A 122 -12.33 -37.58 30.47
CA ARG A 122 -13.52 -38.20 31.04
C ARG A 122 -13.46 -39.75 30.88
#